data_12f76a27eebe5bd4434e111e57cdfc25
#
_entry.id   12f76a27eebe5bd4434e111e57cdfc25
#
_cell.length_a   1.000
_cell.length_b   1.000
_cell.length_c   1.000
_cell.angle_alpha   90.00
_cell.angle_beta   90.00
_cell.angle_gamma   90.00
#
_symmetry.space_group_name_H-M   'P 1'
#
loop_
_entity.id
_entity.type
_entity.pdbx_description
1 polymer ?
#
loop_
_entity_poly.entity_id
_entity_poly.type
_entity_poly.pdbx_seq_one_letter_code
_entity_poly.pdbx_strand_id
1 'polypeptide(L)'
;PTTEYEASPVLPFQIQFVSDRTLRIKMTSGPQFRPEKESLMLVDGVAPNHPELWKYAKIEGGYKFTSKHGSVEIQTKPWHVKIYDEKGKLLTGTLHNSDFANTYTPTLPFSYVRRSSDYSRSMGASFSLEPDEKLFGCGESFTQFNKRGQKVVIWTDDANGIQNETMYKPIPFYMSSRGYGVFMHHSTP
;
A
#
# COMPACT_ATOMS: atom_id res chain seq x y z
N PRO A 1 -12.89 -32.49 -2.17
CA PRO A 1 -13.04 -31.25 -2.91
C PRO A 1 -11.64 -30.75 -3.19
N THR A 2 -11.30 -30.69 -4.46
CA THR A 2 -10.10 -29.99 -4.89
C THR A 2 -10.23 -28.57 -4.41
N THR A 3 -9.29 -28.09 -3.61
CA THR A 3 -9.18 -26.66 -3.30
C THR A 3 -8.99 -25.96 -4.62
N GLU A 4 -10.02 -25.31 -5.12
CA GLU A 4 -9.99 -24.56 -6.38
C GLU A 4 -9.02 -23.36 -6.36
N TYR A 5 -8.29 -23.20 -5.25
CA TYR A 5 -7.42 -22.04 -5.01
C TYR A 5 -6.05 -22.50 -4.55
N GLU A 6 -5.07 -22.00 -5.23
CA GLU A 6 -3.68 -22.13 -4.84
C GLU A 6 -3.45 -21.39 -3.51
N ALA A 7 -2.89 -22.07 -2.51
CA ALA A 7 -2.65 -21.50 -1.19
C ALA A 7 -1.57 -20.41 -1.21
N SER A 8 -0.67 -20.44 -2.19
CA SER A 8 0.42 -19.47 -2.38
C SER A 8 0.51 -19.07 -3.84
N PRO A 9 -0.43 -18.27 -4.34
CA PRO A 9 -0.45 -17.88 -5.74
C PRO A 9 0.72 -16.95 -6.08
N VAL A 10 1.24 -17.09 -7.29
CA VAL A 10 2.18 -16.10 -7.86
C VAL A 10 1.38 -14.95 -8.44
N LEU A 11 1.52 -13.77 -7.86
CA LEU A 11 0.80 -12.57 -8.28
C LEU A 11 1.72 -11.62 -9.05
N PRO A 12 1.26 -11.05 -10.18
CA PRO A 12 2.00 -10.00 -10.86
C PRO A 12 2.17 -8.79 -9.94
N PHE A 13 3.41 -8.33 -9.83
CA PHE A 13 3.82 -7.18 -9.04
C PHE A 13 4.63 -6.21 -9.91
N GLN A 14 4.37 -4.92 -9.78
CA GLN A 14 5.06 -3.87 -10.54
C GLN A 14 5.41 -2.70 -9.63
N ILE A 15 6.62 -2.18 -9.79
CA ILE A 15 7.00 -0.86 -9.29
C ILE A 15 7.13 0.09 -10.47
N GLN A 16 6.54 1.27 -10.35
CA GLN A 16 6.59 2.37 -11.29
C GLN A 16 7.16 3.59 -10.58
N PHE A 17 8.09 4.27 -11.20
CA PHE A 17 8.76 5.43 -10.63
C PHE A 17 8.08 6.72 -11.14
N VAL A 18 7.14 7.23 -10.36
CA VAL A 18 6.34 8.40 -10.73
C VAL A 18 7.18 9.69 -10.74
N SER A 19 8.13 9.79 -9.80
CA SER A 19 9.12 10.87 -9.73
C SER A 19 10.36 10.38 -8.97
N ASP A 20 11.31 11.26 -8.72
CA ASP A 20 12.48 10.96 -7.87
C ASP A 20 12.14 10.84 -6.36
N ARG A 21 10.88 11.12 -5.97
CA ARG A 21 10.37 11.01 -4.59
C ARG A 21 9.18 10.08 -4.45
N THR A 22 8.59 9.67 -5.56
CA THR A 22 7.31 8.96 -5.56
C THR A 22 7.42 7.68 -6.37
N LEU A 23 7.09 6.59 -5.75
CA LEU A 23 6.93 5.31 -6.41
C LEU A 23 5.48 4.82 -6.31
N ARG A 24 5.04 4.09 -7.30
CA ARG A 24 3.74 3.43 -7.32
C ARG A 24 3.94 1.92 -7.31
N ILE A 25 3.36 1.26 -6.34
CA ILE A 25 3.33 -0.18 -6.24
C ILE A 25 1.98 -0.66 -6.76
N LYS A 26 2.00 -1.61 -7.68
CA LYS A 26 0.81 -2.26 -8.23
C LYS A 26 0.90 -3.76 -8.04
N MET A 27 -0.21 -4.36 -7.67
CA MET A 27 -0.40 -5.81 -7.64
C MET A 27 -1.76 -6.14 -8.23
N THR A 28 -1.89 -7.29 -8.87
CA THR A 28 -3.17 -7.79 -9.36
C THR A 28 -3.36 -9.24 -8.95
N SER A 29 -4.59 -9.61 -8.64
CA SER A 29 -5.00 -11.01 -8.43
C SER A 29 -5.35 -11.74 -9.75
N GLY A 30 -5.24 -11.06 -10.88
CA GLY A 30 -5.36 -11.66 -12.21
C GLY A 30 -4.02 -12.14 -12.76
N PRO A 31 -4.01 -12.85 -13.87
CA PRO A 31 -2.79 -13.41 -14.47
C PRO A 31 -1.86 -12.33 -15.03
N GLN A 32 -2.39 -11.14 -15.31
CA GLN A 32 -1.63 -10.01 -15.84
C GLN A 32 -2.32 -8.69 -15.50
N PHE A 33 -1.58 -7.58 -15.56
CA PHE A 33 -2.15 -6.25 -15.45
C PHE A 33 -3.06 -5.96 -16.64
N ARG A 34 -4.21 -5.35 -16.35
CA ARG A 34 -5.06 -4.78 -17.41
C ARG A 34 -4.41 -3.49 -17.94
N PRO A 35 -4.70 -3.12 -19.19
CA PRO A 35 -4.30 -1.81 -19.72
C PRO A 35 -4.73 -0.70 -18.76
N GLU A 36 -3.84 0.28 -18.58
CA GLU A 36 -4.11 1.41 -17.71
C GLU A 36 -5.18 2.30 -18.36
N LYS A 37 -6.20 2.63 -17.58
CA LYS A 37 -7.22 3.59 -17.98
C LYS A 37 -6.94 4.93 -17.32
N GLU A 38 -7.38 6.00 -17.95
CA GLU A 38 -7.38 7.32 -17.34
C GLU A 38 -8.12 7.30 -15.99
N SER A 39 -7.57 8.00 -15.03
CA SER A 39 -8.10 8.08 -13.67
C SER A 39 -8.33 9.54 -13.30
N LEU A 40 -9.54 9.86 -12.86
CA LEU A 40 -9.89 11.18 -12.32
C LEU A 40 -9.15 11.52 -11.02
N MET A 41 -8.46 10.55 -10.40
CA MET A 41 -7.64 10.75 -9.22
C MET A 41 -6.23 11.28 -9.55
N LEU A 42 -5.88 11.38 -10.83
CA LEU A 42 -4.58 11.86 -11.31
C LEU A 42 -4.78 13.06 -12.23
N VAL A 43 -3.95 14.07 -12.07
CA VAL A 43 -4.05 15.34 -12.84
C VAL A 43 -4.00 15.08 -14.35
N ASP A 44 -3.05 14.25 -14.80
CA ASP A 44 -2.88 13.92 -16.21
C ASP A 44 -3.57 12.61 -16.61
N GLY A 45 -4.49 12.11 -15.78
CA GLY A 45 -5.23 10.88 -16.02
C GLY A 45 -4.43 9.59 -15.83
N VAL A 46 -3.13 9.61 -16.06
CA VAL A 46 -2.22 8.46 -15.92
C VAL A 46 -0.99 8.82 -15.09
N ALA A 47 -0.48 7.85 -14.36
CA ALA A 47 0.74 8.06 -13.59
C ALA A 47 1.97 8.02 -14.53
N PRO A 48 2.84 9.03 -14.52
CA PRO A 48 4.08 9.01 -15.28
C PRO A 48 5.02 7.90 -14.77
N ASN A 49 6.01 7.55 -15.59
CA ASN A 49 7.05 6.61 -15.19
C ASN A 49 8.43 7.11 -15.64
N HIS A 50 9.27 7.43 -14.67
CA HIS A 50 10.60 8.03 -14.84
C HIS A 50 11.70 7.14 -14.25
N PRO A 51 11.95 5.94 -14.82
CA PRO A 51 12.97 5.03 -14.31
C PRO A 51 14.38 5.63 -14.40
N GLU A 52 14.62 6.57 -15.29
CA GLU A 52 15.90 7.28 -15.45
C GLU A 52 16.30 8.11 -14.23
N LEU A 53 15.33 8.45 -13.34
CA LEU A 53 15.59 9.17 -12.10
C LEU A 53 16.11 8.25 -10.97
N TRP A 54 16.13 6.94 -11.22
CA TRP A 54 16.50 5.94 -10.24
C TRP A 54 17.64 5.07 -10.71
N LYS A 55 18.65 4.89 -9.86
CA LYS A 55 19.76 3.98 -10.12
C LYS A 55 19.39 2.59 -9.63
N TYR A 56 19.60 1.60 -10.47
CA TYR A 56 19.37 0.19 -10.16
C TYR A 56 20.67 -0.48 -9.71
N ALA A 57 20.57 -1.33 -8.70
CA ALA A 57 21.63 -2.25 -8.28
C ALA A 57 21.03 -3.60 -7.87
N LYS A 58 21.70 -4.68 -8.22
CA LYS A 58 21.43 -6.00 -7.67
C LYS A 58 22.14 -6.10 -6.32
N ILE A 59 21.42 -6.50 -5.28
CA ILE A 59 21.97 -6.75 -3.95
C ILE A 59 21.79 -8.22 -3.59
N GLU A 60 22.40 -8.66 -2.50
CA GLU A 60 22.22 -10.02 -2.03
C GLU A 60 20.74 -10.30 -1.72
N GLY A 61 20.20 -11.33 -2.34
CA GLY A 61 18.80 -11.73 -2.17
C GLY A 61 17.75 -10.80 -2.80
N GLY A 62 18.16 -9.76 -3.57
CA GLY A 62 17.18 -8.82 -4.09
C GLY A 62 17.71 -7.70 -4.97
N TYR A 63 17.00 -6.59 -4.94
CA TYR A 63 17.22 -5.43 -5.79
C TYR A 63 17.12 -4.14 -5.00
N LYS A 64 17.93 -3.14 -5.37
CA LYS A 64 17.87 -1.79 -4.80
C LYS A 64 17.73 -0.76 -5.90
N PHE A 65 16.82 0.18 -5.69
CA PHE A 65 16.63 1.35 -6.52
C PHE A 65 16.90 2.59 -5.67
N THR A 66 17.71 3.51 -6.17
CA THR A 66 18.15 4.70 -5.41
C THR A 66 17.93 5.95 -6.24
N SER A 67 17.24 6.94 -5.67
CA SER A 67 17.13 8.31 -6.17
C SER A 67 17.96 9.25 -5.29
N LYS A 68 17.92 10.54 -5.58
CA LYS A 68 18.54 11.57 -4.72
C LYS A 68 17.80 11.78 -3.40
N HIS A 69 16.58 11.25 -3.24
CA HIS A 69 15.72 11.46 -2.08
C HIS A 69 15.49 10.22 -1.25
N GLY A 70 16.05 9.10 -1.63
CA GLY A 70 15.91 7.88 -0.88
C GLY A 70 16.15 6.62 -1.69
N SER A 71 15.82 5.48 -1.10
CA SER A 71 15.96 4.19 -1.79
C SER A 71 14.85 3.22 -1.45
N VAL A 72 14.66 2.27 -2.37
CA VAL A 72 13.73 1.14 -2.23
C VAL A 72 14.54 -0.14 -2.38
N GLU A 73 14.40 -1.04 -1.43
CA GLU A 73 14.96 -2.39 -1.47
C GLU A 73 13.84 -3.41 -1.58
N ILE A 74 14.00 -4.34 -2.51
CA ILE A 74 13.09 -5.47 -2.71
C ILE A 74 13.87 -6.73 -2.45
N GLN A 75 13.51 -7.45 -1.41
CA GLN A 75 14.01 -8.79 -1.12
C GLN A 75 13.09 -9.83 -1.73
N THR A 76 13.65 -10.90 -2.25
CA THR A 76 12.89 -11.95 -2.93
C THR A 76 12.58 -13.14 -2.02
N LYS A 77 13.41 -13.38 -0.98
CA LYS A 77 13.24 -14.49 -0.03
C LYS A 77 13.76 -14.10 1.36
N PRO A 78 12.89 -13.88 2.37
CA PRO A 78 11.43 -13.72 2.23
C PRO A 78 11.10 -12.45 1.43
N TRP A 79 9.97 -12.49 0.71
CA TRP A 79 9.59 -11.36 -0.12
C TRP A 79 9.15 -10.17 0.74
N HIS A 80 9.80 -9.03 0.56
CA HIS A 80 9.40 -7.77 1.19
C HIS A 80 9.99 -6.55 0.47
N VAL A 81 9.39 -5.40 0.72
CA VAL A 81 9.85 -4.09 0.24
C VAL A 81 10.17 -3.22 1.44
N LYS A 82 11.31 -2.53 1.40
CA LYS A 82 11.70 -1.53 2.39
C LYS A 82 11.98 -0.20 1.71
N ILE A 83 11.55 0.90 2.33
CA ILE A 83 11.67 2.25 1.80
C ILE A 83 12.47 3.09 2.80
N TYR A 84 13.52 3.73 2.32
CA TYR A 84 14.45 4.52 3.10
C TYR A 84 14.49 5.96 2.61
N ASP A 85 14.76 6.89 3.52
CA ASP A 85 15.05 8.27 3.19
C ASP A 85 16.46 8.46 2.57
N GLU A 86 16.81 9.70 2.26
CA GLU A 86 18.11 10.09 1.69
C GLU A 86 19.29 9.82 2.63
N LYS A 87 19.05 9.71 3.95
CA LYS A 87 20.04 9.42 4.99
C LYS A 87 20.17 7.93 5.28
N GLY A 88 19.41 7.09 4.58
CA GLY A 88 19.37 5.64 4.80
C GLY A 88 18.55 5.20 6.01
N LYS A 89 17.73 6.10 6.59
CA LYS A 89 16.81 5.76 7.66
C LYS A 89 15.59 5.04 7.06
N LEU A 90 15.24 3.89 7.61
CA LEU A 90 14.02 3.16 7.22
C LEU A 90 12.78 4.02 7.51
N LEU A 91 12.00 4.34 6.49
CA LEU A 91 10.72 5.03 6.62
C LEU A 91 9.58 4.05 6.91
N THR A 92 9.45 3.04 6.09
CA THR A 92 8.46 1.97 6.22
C THR A 92 8.89 0.77 5.39
N GLY A 93 8.24 -0.36 5.61
CA GLY A 93 8.42 -1.56 4.80
C GLY A 93 7.20 -2.46 4.90
N THR A 94 7.06 -3.41 3.97
CA THR A 94 6.00 -4.40 4.07
C THR A 94 6.22 -5.27 5.30
N LEU A 95 5.13 -5.60 5.98
CA LEU A 95 5.16 -6.41 7.17
C LEU A 95 4.79 -7.86 6.84
N HIS A 96 5.62 -8.79 7.30
CA HIS A 96 5.32 -10.22 7.27
C HIS A 96 5.44 -10.76 8.70
N ASN A 97 4.34 -11.25 9.25
CA ASN A 97 4.33 -11.94 10.51
C ASN A 97 3.76 -13.35 10.29
N SER A 98 4.62 -14.34 10.39
CA SER A 98 4.29 -15.76 10.27
C SER A 98 4.16 -16.47 11.61
N ASP A 99 4.18 -15.74 12.73
CA ASP A 99 4.02 -16.32 14.05
C ASP A 99 2.57 -16.72 14.29
N PHE A 100 2.23 -17.91 13.80
CA PHE A 100 0.91 -18.52 13.98
C PHE A 100 0.60 -18.91 15.44
N ALA A 101 1.59 -18.91 16.32
CA ALA A 101 1.36 -19.22 17.73
C ALA A 101 0.64 -18.09 18.48
N ASN A 102 0.81 -16.86 18.00
CA ASN A 102 0.28 -15.65 18.65
C ASN A 102 -0.72 -14.86 17.80
N THR A 103 -0.93 -15.22 16.54
CA THR A 103 -1.86 -14.50 15.64
C THR A 103 -2.74 -15.47 14.87
N TYR A 104 -4.06 -15.34 15.05
CA TYR A 104 -5.05 -16.12 14.27
C TYR A 104 -5.05 -15.78 12.78
N THR A 105 -4.52 -14.61 12.42
CA THR A 105 -4.41 -14.15 11.03
C THR A 105 -2.98 -13.69 10.77
N PRO A 106 -2.23 -14.39 9.92
CA PRO A 106 -0.89 -13.95 9.55
C PRO A 106 -0.96 -12.61 8.80
N THR A 107 -0.08 -11.70 9.16
CA THR A 107 0.09 -10.44 8.41
C THR A 107 0.98 -10.71 7.22
N LEU A 108 0.47 -10.47 6.02
CA LEU A 108 1.19 -10.68 4.76
C LEU A 108 1.55 -9.34 4.12
N PRO A 109 2.72 -9.23 3.46
CA PRO A 109 3.13 -8.02 2.76
C PRO A 109 2.08 -7.52 1.79
N PHE A 110 1.59 -8.43 0.96
CA PHE A 110 0.43 -8.26 0.10
C PHE A 110 -0.41 -9.52 0.13
N SER A 111 -1.72 -9.33 0.05
CA SER A 111 -2.67 -10.44 0.10
C SER A 111 -3.90 -10.11 -0.73
N TYR A 112 -4.66 -11.13 -1.05
CA TYR A 112 -6.03 -10.97 -1.47
C TYR A 112 -6.92 -12.00 -0.79
N VAL A 113 -8.17 -11.61 -0.59
CA VAL A 113 -9.21 -12.50 -0.09
C VAL A 113 -10.28 -12.60 -1.17
N ARG A 114 -10.65 -13.83 -1.52
CA ARG A 114 -11.78 -14.08 -2.39
C ARG A 114 -13.00 -14.43 -1.54
N ARG A 115 -14.06 -13.71 -1.75
CA ARG A 115 -15.34 -13.99 -1.10
C ARG A 115 -16.05 -15.13 -1.84
N SER A 116 -16.55 -16.11 -1.09
CA SER A 116 -17.22 -17.29 -1.71
C SER A 116 -18.63 -16.98 -2.22
N SER A 117 -19.29 -15.97 -1.66
CA SER A 117 -20.68 -15.64 -1.99
C SER A 117 -20.87 -14.98 -3.37
N ASP A 118 -19.92 -14.13 -3.78
CA ASP A 118 -20.00 -13.32 -5.00
C ASP A 118 -18.72 -13.33 -5.84
N TYR A 119 -17.74 -14.12 -5.41
CA TYR A 119 -16.41 -14.23 -6.01
C TYR A 119 -15.63 -12.90 -6.08
N SER A 120 -16.08 -11.87 -5.38
CA SER A 120 -15.34 -10.62 -5.29
C SER A 120 -13.96 -10.83 -4.64
N ARG A 121 -13.01 -9.96 -4.96
CA ARG A 121 -11.64 -10.02 -4.44
C ARG A 121 -11.31 -8.73 -3.74
N SER A 122 -10.95 -8.81 -2.47
CA SER A 122 -10.41 -7.70 -1.70
C SER A 122 -8.90 -7.82 -1.67
N MET A 123 -8.20 -6.72 -1.95
CA MET A 123 -6.74 -6.65 -1.91
C MET A 123 -6.31 -6.03 -0.59
N GLY A 124 -5.19 -6.48 -0.06
CA GLY A 124 -4.61 -5.97 1.18
C GLY A 124 -3.11 -5.76 1.04
N ALA A 125 -2.60 -4.76 1.77
CA ALA A 125 -1.17 -4.54 1.96
C ALA A 125 -0.91 -4.18 3.43
N SER A 126 0.16 -4.74 4.00
CA SER A 126 0.55 -4.48 5.39
C SER A 126 1.92 -3.85 5.44
N PHE A 127 2.00 -2.71 6.12
CA PHE A 127 3.23 -1.95 6.31
C PHE A 127 3.57 -1.81 7.80
N SER A 128 4.87 -1.81 8.10
CA SER A 128 5.35 -1.59 9.46
C SER A 128 5.18 -0.14 9.89
N LEU A 129 4.84 0.05 11.16
CA LEU A 129 4.84 1.35 11.84
C LEU A 129 5.81 1.30 13.01
N GLU A 130 6.59 2.35 13.18
CA GLU A 130 7.43 2.52 14.37
C GLU A 130 6.57 2.84 15.61
N PRO A 131 7.04 2.54 16.83
CA PRO A 131 6.25 2.70 18.05
C PRO A 131 5.63 4.10 18.22
N ASP A 132 6.38 5.16 17.96
CA ASP A 132 5.95 6.56 18.15
C ASP A 132 5.39 7.21 16.88
N GLU A 133 5.24 6.46 15.81
CA GLU A 133 4.76 6.97 14.54
C GLU A 133 3.28 7.34 14.60
N LYS A 134 2.96 8.53 14.11
CA LYS A 134 1.59 9.05 14.01
C LYS A 134 1.18 9.13 12.55
N LEU A 135 -0.10 8.88 12.29
CA LEU A 135 -0.70 8.93 10.95
C LEU A 135 -1.79 9.98 10.90
N PHE A 136 -1.79 10.79 9.84
CA PHE A 136 -2.73 11.89 9.65
C PHE A 136 -3.30 11.87 8.24
N GLY A 137 -4.54 12.30 8.06
CA GLY A 137 -5.20 12.36 6.74
C GLY A 137 -6.47 11.54 6.67
N CYS A 138 -6.69 10.86 5.57
CA CYS A 138 -7.88 10.06 5.23
C CYS A 138 -9.15 10.88 4.97
N GLY A 139 -9.06 12.21 4.86
CA GLY A 139 -10.21 13.09 4.62
C GLY A 139 -10.78 13.71 5.89
N GLU A 140 -11.99 14.26 5.77
CA GLU A 140 -12.67 14.96 6.85
C GLU A 140 -13.56 13.97 7.62
N SER A 141 -13.11 13.51 8.79
CA SER A 141 -13.90 12.69 9.71
C SER A 141 -13.81 13.22 11.14
N PHE A 142 -14.88 13.06 11.91
CA PHE A 142 -14.97 13.48 13.32
C PHE A 142 -14.38 12.47 14.29
N THR A 143 -13.35 11.74 13.88
CA THR A 143 -12.59 10.82 14.71
C THR A 143 -11.29 11.47 15.20
N GLN A 144 -10.48 10.74 15.95
CA GLN A 144 -9.21 11.27 16.45
C GLN A 144 -8.30 11.72 15.30
N PHE A 145 -7.59 12.83 15.49
CA PHE A 145 -6.69 13.40 14.51
C PHE A 145 -5.55 12.45 14.13
N ASN A 146 -4.91 11.81 15.13
CA ASN A 146 -3.96 10.74 14.88
C ASN A 146 -4.73 9.44 14.56
N LYS A 147 -4.58 8.97 13.33
CA LYS A 147 -5.31 7.78 12.83
C LYS A 147 -4.68 6.44 13.25
N ARG A 148 -3.54 6.45 13.96
CA ARG A 148 -2.95 5.22 14.48
C ARG A 148 -3.92 4.47 15.40
N GLY A 149 -4.06 3.16 15.18
CA GLY A 149 -4.96 2.31 15.95
C GLY A 149 -6.44 2.47 15.60
N GLN A 150 -6.77 3.26 14.58
CA GLN A 150 -8.14 3.42 14.11
C GLN A 150 -8.37 2.61 12.83
N LYS A 151 -9.59 2.12 12.65
CA LYS A 151 -10.12 1.69 11.37
C LYS A 151 -10.74 2.90 10.69
N VAL A 152 -10.31 3.20 9.47
CA VAL A 152 -10.87 4.28 8.66
C VAL A 152 -11.43 3.69 7.37
N VAL A 153 -12.72 3.87 7.13
CA VAL A 153 -13.40 3.47 5.90
C VAL A 153 -13.38 4.66 4.94
N ILE A 154 -12.71 4.50 3.81
CA ILE A 154 -12.59 5.53 2.77
C ILE A 154 -13.79 5.43 1.83
N TRP A 155 -14.93 5.89 2.30
CA TRP A 155 -16.19 5.86 1.56
C TRP A 155 -17.03 7.09 1.89
N THR A 156 -17.69 7.68 0.87
CA THR A 156 -18.57 8.82 1.06
C THR A 156 -19.89 8.34 1.65
N ASP A 157 -20.22 8.83 2.83
CA ASP A 157 -21.47 8.55 3.51
C ASP A 157 -21.93 9.79 4.28
N ASP A 158 -23.26 10.01 4.33
CA ASP A 158 -23.82 11.15 5.03
C ASP A 158 -23.74 10.97 6.53
N ALA A 159 -22.99 11.83 7.18
CA ALA A 159 -22.86 11.84 8.64
C ALA A 159 -24.10 12.40 9.36
N ASN A 160 -25.08 12.98 8.65
CA ASN A 160 -26.31 13.58 9.20
C ASN A 160 -26.06 14.54 10.38
N GLY A 161 -24.94 15.25 10.37
CA GLY A 161 -24.54 16.16 11.44
C GLY A 161 -24.08 15.51 12.73
N ILE A 162 -23.92 14.18 12.76
CA ILE A 162 -23.47 13.41 13.93
C ILE A 162 -21.94 13.25 13.87
N GLN A 163 -21.28 13.40 15.02
CA GLN A 163 -19.85 13.14 15.15
C GLN A 163 -19.59 11.63 15.21
N ASN A 164 -19.26 11.04 14.07
CA ASN A 164 -18.95 9.62 13.93
C ASN A 164 -17.84 9.40 12.86
N GLU A 165 -17.58 8.14 12.49
CA GLU A 165 -16.58 7.78 11.48
C GLU A 165 -17.01 8.03 10.03
N THR A 166 -18.31 8.29 9.77
CA THR A 166 -18.78 8.59 8.41
C THR A 166 -18.27 9.95 7.95
N MET A 167 -18.02 10.09 6.66
CA MET A 167 -17.44 11.32 6.13
C MET A 167 -17.95 11.64 4.72
N TYR A 168 -18.16 12.94 4.47
CA TYR A 168 -18.55 13.43 3.14
C TYR A 168 -17.39 13.47 2.14
N LYS A 169 -16.15 13.68 2.64
CA LYS A 169 -14.96 13.89 1.83
C LYS A 169 -13.85 12.90 2.22
N PRO A 170 -14.02 11.62 1.87
CA PRO A 170 -12.95 10.64 2.03
C PRO A 170 -11.81 10.97 1.07
N ILE A 171 -10.59 10.96 1.58
CA ILE A 171 -9.39 11.14 0.77
C ILE A 171 -8.50 9.92 1.01
N PRO A 172 -8.21 9.08 0.00
CA PRO A 172 -7.44 7.86 0.16
C PRO A 172 -5.93 8.16 0.27
N PHE A 173 -5.58 9.07 1.16
CA PHE A 173 -4.21 9.52 1.41
C PHE A 173 -3.97 9.74 2.89
N TYR A 174 -2.85 9.24 3.39
CA TYR A 174 -2.37 9.57 4.71
C TYR A 174 -0.89 9.97 4.69
N MET A 175 -0.50 10.76 5.68
CA MET A 175 0.87 11.15 5.96
C MET A 175 1.34 10.55 7.28
N SER A 176 2.59 10.12 7.30
CA SER A 176 3.29 9.71 8.51
C SER A 176 4.12 10.85 9.10
N SER A 177 4.19 10.90 10.44
CA SER A 177 5.11 11.79 11.16
C SER A 177 6.59 11.50 10.84
N ARG A 178 6.90 10.44 10.13
CA ARG A 178 8.25 10.08 9.67
C ARG A 178 8.62 10.71 8.32
N GLY A 179 7.74 11.51 7.72
CA GLY A 179 8.00 12.26 6.50
C GLY A 179 7.70 11.51 5.20
N TYR A 180 6.81 10.55 5.23
CA TYR A 180 6.29 9.92 4.02
C TYR A 180 4.76 9.98 3.97
N GLY A 181 4.18 9.78 2.79
CA GLY A 181 2.75 9.64 2.60
C GLY A 181 2.41 8.43 1.73
N VAL A 182 1.20 7.93 1.89
CA VAL A 182 0.67 6.83 1.08
C VAL A 182 -0.64 7.24 0.46
N PHE A 183 -0.72 7.12 -0.86
CA PHE A 183 -1.93 7.34 -1.64
C PHE A 183 -2.45 6.01 -2.16
N MET A 184 -3.67 5.68 -1.80
CA MET A 184 -4.35 4.47 -2.26
C MET A 184 -5.12 4.78 -3.53
N HIS A 185 -4.51 4.50 -4.69
CA HIS A 185 -5.12 4.76 -5.99
C HIS A 185 -6.12 3.66 -6.35
N HIS A 186 -7.25 3.68 -5.69
CA HIS A 186 -8.36 2.75 -5.90
C HIS A 186 -9.69 3.42 -5.58
N SER A 187 -10.75 3.08 -6.33
CA SER A 187 -12.09 3.69 -6.22
C SER A 187 -13.15 2.76 -5.62
N THR A 188 -12.76 1.61 -5.08
CA THR A 188 -13.67 0.70 -4.36
C THR A 188 -13.41 0.75 -2.87
N PRO A 189 -14.44 0.53 -2.03
CA PRO A 189 -14.30 0.42 -0.58
C PRO A 189 -13.45 -0.78 -0.17
#